data_b30df447f943ed08032070b4a5075920
#
_entry.id   b30df447f943ed08032070b4a5075920
#
_cell.length_a   1.000
_cell.length_b   1.000
_cell.length_c   1.000
_cell.angle_alpha   90.00
_cell.angle_beta   90.00
_cell.angle_gamma   90.00
#
_symmetry.space_group_name_H-M   'P 1'
#
loop_
_entity.id
_entity.type
_entity.pdbx_description
1 polymer ?
#
loop_
_entity_poly.entity_id
_entity_poly.type
_entity_poly.pdbx_seq_one_letter_code
_entity_poly.pdbx_strand_id
1 'polypeptide(L)'
;MGGRRVSLPEQVDRVFCTNPIGTVDVFGLAPEKLAGWNFRPAGDNKKFIPDECFALPSLGVWMGAGAVPNAEEIAAQNPDALLCFWTADEVGANMADEVQNQTGLPVVLVDYDVRSAPTTFRFLGDLMGCSERAEELASYCEGKLATIRAVADAVPESERKRVFLAQGNGGLTTAPVGRMDGT
;
A
#
# COMPACT_ATOMS: atom_id res chain seq x y z
N MET A 1 -8.59 -9.29 -3.53
CA MET A 1 -8.52 -9.66 -2.09
C MET A 1 -9.85 -9.32 -1.43
N GLY A 2 -10.16 -9.78 -0.20
CA GLY A 2 -11.40 -9.46 0.52
C GLY A 2 -12.72 -9.91 -0.12
N GLY A 3 -12.71 -10.92 -1.00
CA GLY A 3 -13.92 -11.45 -1.65
C GLY A 3 -14.57 -10.55 -2.71
N ARG A 4 -14.02 -9.37 -2.98
CA ARG A 4 -14.55 -8.43 -3.98
C ARG A 4 -14.25 -8.92 -5.42
N ARG A 5 -15.20 -8.64 -6.30
CA ARG A 5 -15.04 -8.82 -7.76
C ARG A 5 -15.02 -7.44 -8.41
N VAL A 6 -13.97 -7.16 -9.17
CA VAL A 6 -13.76 -5.87 -9.85
C VAL A 6 -13.49 -6.15 -11.31
N SER A 7 -14.19 -5.46 -12.21
CA SER A 7 -13.91 -5.50 -13.64
C SER A 7 -12.78 -4.53 -13.94
N LEU A 8 -11.73 -5.02 -14.57
CA LEU A 8 -10.54 -4.26 -14.96
C LEU A 8 -10.33 -4.36 -16.47
N PRO A 9 -9.59 -3.44 -17.10
CA PRO A 9 -9.12 -3.63 -18.45
C PRO A 9 -8.18 -4.85 -18.53
N GLU A 10 -7.95 -5.35 -19.74
CA GLU A 10 -7.06 -6.49 -19.96
C GLU A 10 -5.63 -6.21 -19.51
N GLN A 11 -5.19 -4.97 -19.59
CA GLN A 11 -3.88 -4.49 -19.15
C GLN A 11 -4.06 -3.32 -18.18
N VAL A 12 -3.37 -3.39 -17.04
CA VAL A 12 -3.34 -2.33 -16.01
C VAL A 12 -1.98 -1.65 -16.08
N ASP A 13 -1.94 -0.46 -16.67
CA ASP A 13 -0.71 0.29 -16.89
C ASP A 13 -0.62 1.56 -16.05
N ARG A 14 -1.73 2.00 -15.48
CA ARG A 14 -1.74 3.24 -14.72
C ARG A 14 -2.61 3.09 -13.47
N VAL A 15 -1.99 3.26 -12.30
CA VAL A 15 -2.68 3.08 -11.00
C VAL A 15 -2.44 4.25 -10.06
N PHE A 16 -3.44 4.52 -9.22
CA PHE A 16 -3.27 5.44 -8.09
C PHE A 16 -3.60 4.74 -6.78
N CYS A 17 -2.77 4.92 -5.75
CA CYS A 17 -2.95 4.29 -4.45
C CYS A 17 -3.69 5.22 -3.49
N THR A 18 -4.64 4.68 -2.73
CA THR A 18 -5.45 5.46 -1.78
C THR A 18 -4.66 5.99 -0.59
N ASN A 19 -3.46 5.44 -0.35
CA ASN A 19 -2.58 5.84 0.74
C ASN A 19 -1.08 5.67 0.38
N PRO A 20 -0.18 6.30 1.18
CA PRO A 20 1.26 6.30 0.89
C PRO A 20 1.94 4.94 0.94
N ILE A 21 1.42 3.97 1.72
CA ILE A 21 1.98 2.62 1.81
C ILE A 21 1.94 1.98 0.42
N GLY A 22 0.75 1.98 -0.20
CA GLY A 22 0.59 1.45 -1.54
C GLY A 22 1.41 2.20 -2.59
N THR A 23 1.51 3.53 -2.46
CA THR A 23 2.33 4.31 -3.39
C THR A 23 3.81 3.92 -3.33
N VAL A 24 4.34 3.64 -2.13
CA VAL A 24 5.73 3.19 -1.96
C VAL A 24 5.92 1.78 -2.54
N ASP A 25 4.96 0.88 -2.32
CA ASP A 25 5.03 -0.49 -2.85
C ASP A 25 4.98 -0.49 -4.39
N VAL A 26 4.06 0.27 -4.99
CA VAL A 26 3.99 0.41 -6.46
C VAL A 26 5.22 1.10 -7.00
N PHE A 27 5.74 2.15 -6.34
CA PHE A 27 6.99 2.81 -6.74
C PHE A 27 8.18 1.84 -6.74
N GLY A 28 8.28 0.97 -5.75
CA GLY A 28 9.33 -0.06 -5.68
C GLY A 28 9.19 -1.15 -6.73
N LEU A 29 7.95 -1.43 -7.17
CA LEU A 29 7.63 -2.48 -8.11
C LEU A 29 7.67 -2.00 -9.57
N ALA A 30 6.96 -0.92 -9.89
CA ALA A 30 6.74 -0.40 -11.24
C ALA A 30 6.46 1.11 -11.19
N PRO A 31 7.50 1.96 -10.96
CA PRO A 31 7.34 3.40 -10.77
C PRO A 31 6.68 4.09 -11.96
N GLU A 32 6.88 3.59 -13.18
CA GLU A 32 6.29 4.09 -14.43
C GLU A 32 4.77 3.94 -14.48
N LYS A 33 4.19 3.07 -13.64
CA LYS A 33 2.74 2.84 -13.59
C LYS A 33 2.01 3.73 -12.58
N LEU A 34 2.73 4.56 -11.81
CA LEU A 34 2.10 5.50 -10.89
C LEU A 34 1.40 6.65 -11.64
N ALA A 35 0.15 6.92 -11.28
CA ALA A 35 -0.61 8.07 -11.76
C ALA A 35 -0.33 9.35 -10.96
N GLY A 36 0.14 9.24 -9.71
CA GLY A 36 0.42 10.35 -8.84
C GLY A 36 0.86 9.95 -7.44
N TRP A 37 1.27 10.93 -6.67
CA TRP A 37 1.66 10.81 -5.28
C TRP A 37 0.50 11.13 -4.34
N ASN A 38 0.51 10.55 -3.15
CA ASN A 38 -0.40 10.99 -2.08
C ASN A 38 0.06 12.33 -1.48
N PHE A 39 1.38 12.48 -1.32
CA PHE A 39 2.02 13.72 -0.88
C PHE A 39 3.15 14.05 -1.84
N ARG A 40 3.32 15.34 -2.13
CA ARG A 40 4.42 15.77 -2.99
C ARG A 40 5.76 15.39 -2.35
N PRO A 41 6.64 14.66 -3.07
CA PRO A 41 7.98 14.38 -2.57
C PRO A 41 8.73 15.67 -2.25
N ALA A 42 9.46 15.70 -1.13
CA ALA A 42 10.32 16.85 -0.79
C ALA A 42 11.44 17.00 -1.82
N GLY A 43 11.91 18.25 -2.03
CA GLY A 43 12.97 18.54 -3.01
C GLY A 43 14.24 17.73 -2.83
N ASP A 44 14.60 17.41 -1.57
CA ASP A 44 15.79 16.60 -1.25
C ASP A 44 15.66 15.14 -1.68
N ASN A 45 14.44 14.66 -1.93
CA ASN A 45 14.18 13.29 -2.41
C ASN A 45 14.39 13.14 -3.91
N LYS A 46 14.54 14.27 -4.65
CA LYS A 46 14.72 14.24 -6.11
C LYS A 46 15.88 13.35 -6.56
N LYS A 47 16.94 13.27 -5.78
CA LYS A 47 18.12 12.42 -6.07
C LYS A 47 17.85 10.92 -6.04
N PHE A 48 16.71 10.51 -5.47
CA PHE A 48 16.32 9.09 -5.35
C PHE A 48 15.09 8.73 -6.20
N ILE A 49 14.48 9.71 -6.85
CA ILE A 49 13.24 9.54 -7.61
C ILE A 49 13.53 9.98 -9.06
N PRO A 50 13.25 9.14 -10.06
CA PRO A 50 13.35 9.51 -11.47
C PRO A 50 12.58 10.81 -11.77
N ASP A 51 13.09 11.63 -12.66
CA ASP A 51 12.51 12.96 -12.94
C ASP A 51 11.04 12.88 -13.37
N GLU A 52 10.66 11.88 -14.18
CA GLU A 52 9.29 11.61 -14.61
C GLU A 52 8.36 11.28 -13.45
N CYS A 53 8.83 10.49 -12.48
CA CYS A 53 8.04 10.17 -11.28
C CYS A 53 7.97 11.37 -10.33
N PHE A 54 9.08 12.12 -10.20
CA PHE A 54 9.11 13.31 -9.34
C PHE A 54 8.13 14.39 -9.82
N ALA A 55 7.88 14.46 -11.12
CA ALA A 55 6.98 15.44 -11.75
C ALA A 55 5.48 15.06 -11.61
N LEU A 56 5.15 13.84 -11.16
CA LEU A 56 3.76 13.39 -11.01
C LEU A 56 3.00 14.30 -10.02
N PRO A 57 1.67 14.49 -10.24
CA PRO A 57 0.84 15.31 -9.36
C PRO A 57 0.69 14.68 -7.96
N SER A 58 0.37 15.52 -6.97
CA SER A 58 -0.07 15.06 -5.65
C SER A 58 -1.59 15.05 -5.62
N LEU A 59 -2.18 13.87 -5.44
CA LEU A 59 -3.62 13.61 -5.58
C LEU A 59 -4.32 13.37 -4.23
N GLY A 60 -3.60 13.47 -3.10
CA GLY A 60 -4.18 13.36 -1.76
C GLY A 60 -4.26 11.92 -1.23
N VAL A 61 -4.91 11.79 -0.06
CA VAL A 61 -5.07 10.51 0.67
C VAL A 61 -6.50 10.37 1.17
N TRP A 62 -7.07 9.16 1.12
CA TRP A 62 -8.39 8.87 1.72
C TRP A 62 -8.32 8.73 3.23
N MET A 63 -7.13 8.50 3.79
CA MET A 63 -6.96 8.25 5.22
C MET A 63 -5.73 8.95 5.78
N GLY A 64 -5.87 9.48 6.99
CA GLY A 64 -4.80 10.19 7.68
C GLY A 64 -4.89 11.71 7.56
N ALA A 65 -3.84 12.40 8.00
CA ALA A 65 -3.72 13.85 7.91
C ALA A 65 -3.16 14.25 6.54
N GLY A 66 -4.02 14.55 5.60
CA GLY A 66 -3.61 14.97 4.26
C GLY A 66 -4.71 15.74 3.53
N ALA A 67 -4.41 16.18 2.32
CA ALA A 67 -5.43 16.76 1.45
C ALA A 67 -6.44 15.68 1.07
N VAL A 68 -7.72 15.99 1.20
CA VAL A 68 -8.80 15.10 0.73
C VAL A 68 -8.67 14.93 -0.77
N PRO A 69 -8.74 13.69 -1.29
CA PRO A 69 -8.63 13.46 -2.72
C PRO A 69 -9.75 14.12 -3.50
N ASN A 70 -9.42 14.68 -4.65
CA ASN A 70 -10.40 15.17 -5.60
C ASN A 70 -10.60 14.12 -6.69
N ALA A 71 -11.80 13.56 -6.78
CA ALA A 71 -12.13 12.51 -7.76
C ALA A 71 -11.93 12.97 -9.21
N GLU A 72 -12.20 14.23 -9.52
CA GLU A 72 -12.01 14.78 -10.87
C GLU A 72 -10.52 14.90 -11.23
N GLU A 73 -9.69 15.32 -10.27
CA GLU A 73 -8.23 15.40 -10.48
C GLU A 73 -7.61 14.01 -10.68
N ILE A 74 -8.11 13.00 -9.94
CA ILE A 74 -7.69 11.61 -10.10
C ILE A 74 -8.14 11.08 -11.46
N ALA A 75 -9.40 11.28 -11.82
CA ALA A 75 -9.94 10.84 -13.12
C ALA A 75 -9.21 11.48 -14.30
N ALA A 76 -8.76 12.74 -14.16
CA ALA A 76 -7.96 13.43 -15.18
C ALA A 76 -6.59 12.77 -15.42
N GLN A 77 -6.09 11.97 -14.48
CA GLN A 77 -4.88 11.17 -14.67
C GLN A 77 -5.14 9.87 -15.44
N ASN A 78 -6.38 9.54 -15.73
CA ASN A 78 -6.81 8.33 -16.45
C ASN A 78 -6.21 7.03 -15.84
N PRO A 79 -6.37 6.76 -14.53
CA PRO A 79 -5.92 5.51 -13.97
C PRO A 79 -6.84 4.36 -14.41
N ASP A 80 -6.25 3.21 -14.73
CA ASP A 80 -6.98 1.97 -15.04
C ASP A 80 -7.65 1.39 -13.80
N ALA A 81 -7.04 1.62 -12.62
CA ALA A 81 -7.56 1.21 -11.34
C ALA A 81 -7.01 2.08 -10.19
N LEU A 82 -7.78 2.14 -9.11
CA LEU A 82 -7.29 2.61 -7.82
C LEU A 82 -6.92 1.39 -6.96
N LEU A 83 -5.82 1.48 -6.23
CA LEU A 83 -5.37 0.44 -5.31
C LEU A 83 -5.65 0.89 -3.88
N CYS A 84 -6.62 0.22 -3.23
CA CYS A 84 -6.97 0.49 -1.84
C CYS A 84 -6.17 -0.44 -0.93
N PHE A 85 -5.09 0.08 -0.35
CA PHE A 85 -4.27 -0.66 0.60
C PHE A 85 -4.90 -0.62 1.98
N TRP A 86 -5.46 -1.76 2.40
CA TRP A 86 -6.13 -1.94 3.68
C TRP A 86 -6.05 -3.41 4.11
N THR A 87 -6.54 -3.74 5.31
CA THR A 87 -6.70 -5.15 5.69
C THR A 87 -7.67 -5.86 4.73
N ALA A 88 -7.35 -7.08 4.32
CA ALA A 88 -8.19 -7.87 3.39
C ALA A 88 -9.40 -8.50 4.10
N ASP A 89 -10.17 -7.69 4.81
CA ASP A 89 -11.35 -8.02 5.60
C ASP A 89 -12.57 -7.19 5.15
N GLU A 90 -13.67 -7.30 5.89
CA GLU A 90 -14.91 -6.56 5.63
C GLU A 90 -14.70 -5.04 5.73
N VAL A 91 -13.85 -4.57 6.64
CA VAL A 91 -13.57 -3.12 6.81
C VAL A 91 -12.85 -2.60 5.58
N GLY A 92 -11.84 -3.31 5.09
CA GLY A 92 -11.13 -2.96 3.86
C GLY A 92 -12.02 -3.05 2.63
N ALA A 93 -12.91 -4.04 2.57
CA ALA A 93 -13.88 -4.15 1.48
C ALA A 93 -14.83 -2.95 1.44
N ASN A 94 -15.37 -2.55 2.58
CA ASN A 94 -16.26 -1.39 2.70
C ASN A 94 -15.53 -0.08 2.31
N MET A 95 -14.27 0.08 2.72
CA MET A 95 -13.45 1.23 2.33
C MET A 95 -13.24 1.28 0.81
N ALA A 96 -12.92 0.15 0.21
CA ALA A 96 -12.74 0.07 -1.24
C ALA A 96 -14.04 0.36 -2.01
N ASP A 97 -15.19 -0.08 -1.49
CA ASP A 97 -16.51 0.23 -2.06
C ASP A 97 -16.84 1.72 -1.94
N GLU A 98 -16.53 2.34 -0.80
CA GLU A 98 -16.71 3.77 -0.61
C GLU A 98 -15.89 4.59 -1.61
N VAL A 99 -14.59 4.28 -1.77
CA VAL A 99 -13.72 4.95 -2.74
C VAL A 99 -14.24 4.74 -4.16
N GLN A 100 -14.68 3.53 -4.50
CA GLN A 100 -15.25 3.23 -5.82
C GLN A 100 -16.53 4.04 -6.09
N ASN A 101 -17.42 4.16 -5.10
CA ASN A 101 -18.64 4.94 -5.21
C ASN A 101 -18.35 6.45 -5.36
N GLN A 102 -17.33 6.97 -4.68
CA GLN A 102 -16.94 8.38 -4.74
C GLN A 102 -16.28 8.74 -6.08
N THR A 103 -15.52 7.82 -6.66
CA THR A 103 -14.71 8.10 -7.86
C THR A 103 -15.33 7.60 -9.16
N GLY A 104 -16.18 6.57 -9.07
CA GLY A 104 -16.67 5.84 -10.25
C GLY A 104 -15.61 4.99 -10.94
N LEU A 105 -14.39 4.90 -10.40
CA LEU A 105 -13.27 4.14 -10.96
C LEU A 105 -13.17 2.74 -10.35
N PRO A 106 -12.64 1.74 -11.06
CA PRO A 106 -12.40 0.42 -10.48
C PRO A 106 -11.45 0.51 -9.28
N VAL A 107 -11.80 -0.11 -8.16
CA VAL A 107 -10.98 -0.12 -6.94
C VAL A 107 -10.62 -1.54 -6.55
N VAL A 108 -9.34 -1.84 -6.52
CA VAL A 108 -8.78 -3.13 -6.11
C VAL A 108 -8.34 -3.03 -4.65
N LEU A 109 -8.90 -3.88 -3.79
CA LEU A 109 -8.43 -4.01 -2.40
C LEU A 109 -7.12 -4.80 -2.38
N VAL A 110 -6.11 -4.25 -1.74
CA VAL A 110 -4.77 -4.82 -1.59
C VAL A 110 -4.46 -4.96 -0.10
N ASP A 111 -4.05 -6.14 0.32
CA ASP A 111 -3.64 -6.37 1.71
C ASP A 111 -2.30 -5.68 1.99
N TYR A 112 -2.27 -4.87 3.05
CA TYR A 112 -1.07 -4.10 3.42
C TYR A 112 -0.34 -4.67 4.66
N ASP A 113 -0.79 -5.82 5.19
CA ASP A 113 -0.09 -6.47 6.29
C ASP A 113 1.33 -6.88 5.83
N VAL A 114 2.34 -6.47 6.59
CA VAL A 114 3.75 -6.76 6.28
C VAL A 114 4.01 -8.28 6.16
N ARG A 115 3.24 -9.10 6.88
CA ARG A 115 3.32 -10.56 6.81
C ARG A 115 2.81 -11.12 5.49
N SER A 116 1.92 -10.39 4.84
CA SER A 116 1.35 -10.71 3.52
C SER A 116 2.16 -10.10 2.37
N ALA A 117 3.19 -9.29 2.64
CA ALA A 117 3.95 -8.58 1.62
C ALA A 117 4.42 -9.46 0.43
N PRO A 118 4.91 -10.70 0.64
CA PRO A 118 5.27 -11.57 -0.49
C PRO A 118 4.09 -11.87 -1.42
N THR A 119 2.94 -12.21 -0.83
CA THR A 119 1.71 -12.49 -1.60
C THR A 119 1.18 -11.22 -2.27
N THR A 120 1.28 -10.09 -1.58
CA THR A 120 0.87 -8.78 -2.11
C THR A 120 1.71 -8.37 -3.31
N PHE A 121 3.03 -8.52 -3.26
CA PHE A 121 3.88 -8.21 -4.42
C PHE A 121 3.59 -9.12 -5.61
N ARG A 122 3.42 -10.43 -5.41
CA ARG A 122 3.03 -11.35 -6.50
C ARG A 122 1.68 -10.96 -7.11
N PHE A 123 0.69 -10.66 -6.26
CA PHE A 123 -0.61 -10.21 -6.73
C PHE A 123 -0.52 -8.91 -7.56
N LEU A 124 0.25 -7.93 -7.11
CA LEU A 124 0.47 -6.68 -7.84
C LEU A 124 1.25 -6.91 -9.14
N GLY A 125 2.22 -7.83 -9.12
CA GLY A 125 2.96 -8.22 -10.32
C GLY A 125 2.09 -8.83 -11.40
N ASP A 126 1.19 -9.73 -11.01
CA ASP A 126 0.21 -10.32 -11.92
C ASP A 126 -0.79 -9.27 -12.45
N LEU A 127 -1.28 -8.40 -11.56
CA LEU A 127 -2.21 -7.34 -11.89
C LEU A 127 -1.64 -6.34 -12.91
N MET A 128 -0.36 -5.96 -12.73
CA MET A 128 0.29 -4.92 -13.52
C MET A 128 1.25 -5.47 -14.59
N GLY A 129 1.34 -6.80 -14.77
CA GLY A 129 2.20 -7.40 -15.79
C GLY A 129 3.70 -7.24 -15.53
N CYS A 130 4.13 -7.17 -14.26
CA CYS A 130 5.54 -7.03 -13.86
C CYS A 130 5.97 -8.14 -12.88
N SER A 131 5.59 -9.40 -13.17
CA SER A 131 5.74 -10.54 -12.28
C SER A 131 7.20 -10.88 -11.96
N GLU A 132 8.17 -10.60 -12.85
CA GLU A 132 9.59 -10.83 -12.60
C GLU A 132 10.09 -9.96 -11.43
N ARG A 133 9.83 -8.66 -11.50
CA ARG A 133 10.20 -7.71 -10.42
C ARG A 133 9.44 -8.00 -9.14
N ALA A 134 8.17 -8.38 -9.27
CA ALA A 134 7.33 -8.75 -8.13
C ALA A 134 7.88 -9.97 -7.39
N GLU A 135 8.37 -10.98 -8.10
CA GLU A 135 8.98 -12.16 -7.48
C GLU A 135 10.30 -11.84 -6.77
N GLU A 136 11.13 -10.94 -7.31
CA GLU A 136 12.32 -10.46 -6.61
C GLU A 136 11.98 -9.83 -5.25
N LEU A 137 10.98 -8.92 -5.23
CA LEU A 137 10.53 -8.25 -4.01
C LEU A 137 9.87 -9.24 -3.04
N ALA A 138 9.04 -10.14 -3.54
CA ALA A 138 8.39 -11.18 -2.74
C ALA A 138 9.42 -12.09 -2.06
N SER A 139 10.39 -12.60 -2.81
CA SER A 139 11.47 -13.45 -2.29
C SER A 139 12.34 -12.72 -1.25
N TYR A 140 12.63 -11.43 -1.49
CA TYR A 140 13.34 -10.60 -0.49
C TYR A 140 12.53 -10.49 0.81
N CYS A 141 11.23 -10.19 0.72
CA CYS A 141 10.36 -10.09 1.90
C CYS A 141 10.26 -11.44 2.65
N GLU A 142 10.10 -12.55 1.94
CA GLU A 142 10.07 -13.89 2.53
C GLU A 142 11.34 -14.18 3.34
N GLY A 143 12.50 -13.91 2.75
CA GLY A 143 13.79 -14.12 3.42
C GLY A 143 13.95 -13.26 4.68
N LYS A 144 13.50 -11.99 4.64
CA LYS A 144 13.56 -11.10 5.81
C LYS A 144 12.58 -11.52 6.89
N LEU A 145 11.36 -11.85 6.52
CA LEU A 145 10.34 -12.33 7.48
C LEU A 145 10.77 -13.64 8.13
N ALA A 146 11.34 -14.59 7.38
CA ALA A 146 11.86 -15.83 7.92
C ALA A 146 13.01 -15.57 8.94
N THR A 147 13.94 -14.67 8.61
CA THR A 147 15.02 -14.29 9.53
C THR A 147 14.50 -13.69 10.83
N ILE A 148 13.54 -12.74 10.73
CA ILE A 148 12.96 -12.08 11.90
C ILE A 148 12.22 -13.10 12.77
N ARG A 149 11.42 -13.98 12.15
CA ARG A 149 10.69 -15.04 12.88
C ARG A 149 11.65 -15.97 13.61
N ALA A 150 12.71 -16.43 12.95
CA ALA A 150 13.69 -17.31 13.56
C ALA A 150 14.34 -16.69 14.81
N VAL A 151 14.65 -15.37 14.76
CA VAL A 151 15.19 -14.64 15.92
C VAL A 151 14.13 -14.50 17.02
N ALA A 152 12.89 -14.13 16.66
CA ALA A 152 11.81 -13.95 17.65
C ALA A 152 11.43 -15.26 18.33
N ASP A 153 11.37 -16.37 17.58
CA ASP A 153 11.02 -17.69 18.10
C ASP A 153 12.12 -18.28 19.01
N ALA A 154 13.37 -17.87 18.81
CA ALA A 154 14.49 -18.26 19.69
C ALA A 154 14.47 -17.57 21.07
N VAL A 155 13.67 -16.49 21.24
CA VAL A 155 13.57 -15.79 22.53
C VAL A 155 12.55 -16.50 23.42
N PRO A 156 12.97 -17.06 24.60
CA PRO A 156 12.04 -17.65 25.55
C PRO A 156 10.95 -16.67 25.98
N GLU A 157 9.75 -17.14 26.19
CA GLU A 157 8.62 -16.29 26.57
C GLU A 157 8.90 -15.46 27.82
N SER A 158 9.62 -16.04 28.80
CA SER A 158 10.04 -15.35 30.03
C SER A 158 11.01 -14.18 29.80
N GLU A 159 11.69 -14.15 28.64
CA GLU A 159 12.66 -13.11 28.28
C GLU A 159 12.06 -12.09 27.31
N ARG A 160 10.87 -12.35 26.76
CA ARG A 160 10.17 -11.43 25.85
C ARG A 160 9.80 -10.15 26.59
N LYS A 161 10.12 -9.02 25.97
CA LYS A 161 9.77 -7.71 26.52
C LYS A 161 8.35 -7.34 26.14
N ARG A 162 7.61 -6.78 27.06
CA ARG A 162 6.34 -6.12 26.76
C ARG A 162 6.62 -4.72 26.25
N VAL A 163 6.07 -4.40 25.10
CA VAL A 163 6.22 -3.09 24.45
C VAL A 163 4.85 -2.43 24.35
N PHE A 164 4.78 -1.16 24.68
CA PHE A 164 3.63 -0.32 24.40
C PHE A 164 3.98 0.62 23.24
N LEU A 165 3.28 0.48 22.12
CA LEU A 165 3.44 1.36 20.97
C LEU A 165 2.54 2.59 21.14
N ALA A 166 3.12 3.70 21.56
CA ALA A 166 2.41 4.96 21.73
C ALA A 166 2.26 5.68 20.38
N GLN A 167 1.03 5.91 19.97
CA GLN A 167 0.68 6.59 18.70
C GLN A 167 -0.14 7.86 18.96
N GLY A 168 -0.22 8.72 17.94
CA GLY A 168 -0.99 9.95 17.97
C GLY A 168 -0.41 11.05 18.87
N ASN A 169 -1.13 12.16 18.98
CA ASN A 169 -0.72 13.29 19.82
C ASN A 169 -0.73 12.88 21.30
N GLY A 170 0.43 13.04 21.96
CA GLY A 170 0.61 12.69 23.35
C GLY A 170 0.72 11.20 23.65
N GLY A 171 0.79 10.33 22.63
CA GLY A 171 0.96 8.89 22.81
C GLY A 171 -0.24 8.19 23.47
N LEU A 172 -1.43 8.74 23.32
CA LEU A 172 -2.65 8.28 24.00
C LEU A 172 -3.41 7.19 23.22
N THR A 173 -2.94 6.84 22.02
CA THR A 173 -3.50 5.76 21.20
C THR A 173 -2.48 4.68 20.98
N THR A 174 -2.94 3.46 20.72
CA THR A 174 -2.11 2.30 20.35
C THR A 174 -2.86 1.43 19.37
N ALA A 175 -2.13 0.64 18.59
CA ALA A 175 -2.74 -0.34 17.72
C ALA A 175 -3.23 -1.56 18.53
N PRO A 176 -4.39 -2.14 18.20
CA PRO A 176 -4.83 -3.39 18.78
C PRO A 176 -3.92 -4.55 18.37
N VAL A 177 -3.85 -5.57 19.22
CA VAL A 177 -3.12 -6.81 18.91
C VAL A 177 -3.64 -7.43 17.61
N GLY A 178 -2.73 -7.90 16.77
CA GLY A 178 -3.06 -8.53 15.48
C GLY A 178 -3.07 -7.57 14.29
N ARG A 179 -2.92 -6.29 14.50
CA ARG A 179 -2.66 -5.35 13.41
C ARG A 179 -1.16 -5.21 13.15
N MET A 180 -0.80 -4.72 11.97
CA MET A 180 0.59 -4.61 11.51
C MET A 180 1.51 -3.89 12.49
N ASP A 181 0.97 -2.88 13.18
CA ASP A 181 1.66 -2.04 14.16
C ASP A 181 1.40 -2.42 15.62
N GLY A 182 0.65 -3.50 15.87
CA GLY A 182 0.26 -3.98 17.20
C GLY A 182 0.51 -5.47 17.45
N THR A 183 1.45 -6.08 16.71
CA THR A 183 1.85 -7.51 16.89
C THR A 183 2.97 -7.71 17.88
#